data_8e6e14813e41a85a21e40f8fa2ae72f8
#
_entry.id   8e6e14813e41a85a21e40f8fa2ae72f8
#
_cell.length_a   1.000
_cell.length_b   1.000
_cell.length_c   1.000
_cell.angle_alpha   90.00
_cell.angle_beta   90.00
_cell.angle_gamma   90.00
#
_symmetry.space_group_name_H-M   'P 1'
#
loop_
_entity.id
_entity.type
_entity.pdbx_description
1 polymer ?
#
loop_
_entity_poly.entity_id
_entity_poly.type
_entity_poly.pdbx_seq_one_letter_code
_entity_poly.pdbx_strand_id
1 'polypeptide(L)'
;MEIKRALRNSWLASILACSSACLCASASNPPPLGETDAALDLLLTRKAQEILDTHRLRESKPLGASVSASVDISQRKMVIRFGPGVLPLEDDHSLEEMEQYVRNTLEAYALQAGVGEVEIVVLYEGRLYWEHFPRSVFAPLQAVPRQAGGSVLVSASHGLLRTHPGLQWEFQRPERNGILEDLITPGYADELAQLLTDRANLTVHRARRGGNDIHPDSMRPWKEMSARYHLKNLLPERTDIWHHFANSNRNDREVLDDIRARPYYANHLGVDGMLSIHTNAGDPVARGSRVHYHPSKPGDRLLADLTLCYMREIINSQDGYVEFPVARSGVAAGHGENSFATMPSVVVEVAFHTNAADAVALQDPVFRTASMKGVEKGYRLFREGKGCVPLKAEPIDGIHLPAGGAQQVDVVFEGYPQYPIELVTTNVGCPPGWKCTDSRVRIERPGAKPSQVTLRCENTGSAPIYWNTQVVDDDGVKSPPVPHWVQCIRGPGSAVASPGVHAGVEAATAG
;
A
#
# COMPACT_ATOMS: atom_id res chain seq x y z
N MET A 1 54.05 6.12 34.76
CA MET A 1 53.80 5.79 36.16
C MET A 1 52.35 5.39 36.22
N GLU A 2 52.06 4.15 35.95
CA GLU A 2 51.78 3.07 36.90
C GLU A 2 50.68 3.51 37.89
N ILE A 3 49.55 2.85 37.98
CA ILE A 3 49.37 1.46 38.38
C ILE A 3 48.12 0.84 37.74
N LYS A 4 48.35 -0.37 37.26
CA LYS A 4 47.43 -1.40 36.79
C LYS A 4 46.85 -2.22 37.96
N ARG A 5 45.79 -2.98 37.65
CA ARG A 5 45.35 -4.24 38.30
C ARG A 5 44.48 -4.07 39.58
N ALA A 6 43.49 -4.89 39.82
CA ALA A 6 42.96 -6.19 39.42
C ALA A 6 41.71 -6.39 40.26
N LEU A 7 40.74 -7.20 40.00
CA LEU A 7 40.54 -8.63 40.09
C LEU A 7 39.06 -8.92 39.74
N ARG A 8 38.77 -9.72 38.95
CA ARG A 8 38.39 -11.13 38.80
C ARG A 8 37.74 -11.83 40.00
N ASN A 9 36.54 -12.36 39.73
CA ASN A 9 35.86 -13.54 40.27
C ASN A 9 35.16 -13.44 41.64
N SER A 10 33.83 -13.58 41.62
CA SER A 10 33.23 -14.76 42.25
C SER A 10 31.77 -14.93 41.79
N TRP A 11 31.53 -16.06 41.22
CA TRP A 11 30.24 -16.69 41.06
C TRP A 11 29.76 -17.16 42.45
N LEU A 12 28.47 -16.90 42.78
CA LEU A 12 27.64 -17.89 43.46
C LEU A 12 26.19 -17.46 43.44
N ALA A 13 25.38 -18.41 43.10
CA ALA A 13 23.94 -18.34 42.94
C ALA A 13 23.18 -17.86 44.15
N SER A 14 22.14 -17.05 43.90
CA SER A 14 20.98 -16.96 44.78
C SER A 14 19.74 -16.99 43.91
N ILE A 15 19.12 -18.16 43.85
CA ILE A 15 17.78 -18.38 43.36
C ILE A 15 16.82 -17.71 44.35
N LEU A 16 16.26 -16.58 43.98
CA LEU A 16 15.07 -16.04 44.65
C LEU A 16 13.93 -16.06 43.60
N ALA A 17 12.98 -16.94 43.90
CA ALA A 17 11.73 -17.04 43.16
C ALA A 17 10.98 -15.70 43.25
N CYS A 18 11.00 -14.95 42.14
CA CYS A 18 10.09 -13.83 41.95
C CYS A 18 8.86 -14.36 41.22
N SER A 19 7.78 -14.52 41.96
CA SER A 19 6.45 -14.79 41.45
C SER A 19 6.05 -13.63 40.55
N SER A 20 6.32 -13.74 39.26
CA SER A 20 5.77 -12.83 38.26
C SER A 20 4.27 -13.09 38.18
N ALA A 21 3.48 -12.27 38.86
CA ALA A 21 2.09 -12.09 38.52
C ALA A 21 2.08 -11.46 37.11
N CYS A 22 1.94 -12.34 36.10
CA CYS A 22 1.58 -11.95 34.76
C CYS A 22 0.19 -11.31 34.85
N LEU A 23 0.12 -10.00 34.92
CA LEU A 23 -1.07 -9.25 34.56
C LEU A 23 -1.27 -9.45 33.04
N CYS A 24 -1.87 -10.59 32.70
CA CYS A 24 -2.58 -10.72 31.46
C CYS A 24 -3.69 -9.69 31.51
N ALA A 25 -3.47 -8.54 30.87
CA ALA A 25 -4.56 -7.69 30.46
C ALA A 25 -5.45 -8.61 29.59
N SER A 26 -6.54 -9.10 30.19
CA SER A 26 -7.59 -9.79 29.47
C SER A 26 -8.06 -8.83 28.40
N ALA A 27 -7.70 -9.11 27.15
CA ALA A 27 -8.38 -8.54 26.02
C ALA A 27 -9.87 -8.91 26.25
N SER A 28 -10.65 -7.94 26.67
CA SER A 28 -12.09 -8.08 26.78
C SER A 28 -12.59 -8.41 25.37
N ASN A 29 -13.12 -9.61 25.19
CA ASN A 29 -13.83 -9.96 23.96
C ASN A 29 -14.85 -8.86 23.68
N PRO A 30 -14.97 -8.39 22.41
CA PRO A 30 -16.00 -7.44 22.05
C PRO A 30 -17.39 -8.00 22.42
N PRO A 31 -18.32 -7.17 22.87
CA PRO A 31 -19.66 -7.62 23.24
C PRO A 31 -20.40 -8.23 22.03
N PRO A 32 -21.33 -9.15 22.24
CA PRO A 32 -22.07 -9.79 21.15
C PRO A 32 -22.95 -8.79 20.39
N LEU A 33 -22.97 -8.91 19.08
CA LEU A 33 -23.45 -7.97 18.05
C LEU A 33 -24.93 -7.51 18.14
N GLY A 34 -25.78 -7.99 19.02
CA GLY A 34 -27.20 -7.68 19.06
C GLY A 34 -27.61 -6.47 19.92
N GLU A 35 -26.74 -6.03 20.87
CA GLU A 35 -26.94 -4.82 21.69
C GLU A 35 -25.98 -3.68 21.31
N THR A 36 -25.30 -3.81 20.17
CA THR A 36 -24.02 -3.13 19.91
C THR A 36 -24.13 -1.84 19.10
N ASP A 37 -25.14 -1.64 18.26
CA ASP A 37 -25.17 -0.47 17.36
C ASP A 37 -25.20 0.84 18.14
N ALA A 38 -26.08 0.98 19.11
CA ALA A 38 -26.18 2.21 19.92
C ALA A 38 -24.96 2.41 20.83
N ALA A 39 -24.37 1.33 21.36
CA ALA A 39 -23.17 1.42 22.20
C ALA A 39 -21.93 1.76 21.36
N LEU A 40 -21.84 1.23 20.15
CA LEU A 40 -20.77 1.57 19.20
C LEU A 40 -20.90 3.02 18.74
N ASP A 41 -22.08 3.47 18.35
CA ASP A 41 -22.34 4.86 17.96
C ASP A 41 -21.97 5.85 19.09
N LEU A 42 -22.29 5.52 20.34
CA LEU A 42 -21.89 6.32 21.48
C LEU A 42 -20.37 6.37 21.67
N LEU A 43 -19.68 5.23 21.51
CA LEU A 43 -18.22 5.16 21.57
C LEU A 43 -17.59 6.02 20.47
N LEU A 44 -18.03 5.83 19.23
CA LEU A 44 -17.52 6.56 18.06
C LEU A 44 -17.77 8.07 18.20
N THR A 45 -18.96 8.46 18.62
CA THR A 45 -19.31 9.87 18.87
C THR A 45 -18.39 10.48 19.93
N ARG A 46 -18.17 9.76 21.06
CA ARG A 46 -17.28 10.24 22.11
C ARG A 46 -15.86 10.40 21.60
N LYS A 47 -15.33 9.42 20.85
CA LYS A 47 -13.99 9.49 20.25
C LYS A 47 -13.84 10.65 19.27
N ALA A 48 -14.82 10.86 18.41
CA ALA A 48 -14.84 12.01 17.52
C ALA A 48 -14.82 13.34 18.29
N GLN A 49 -15.61 13.44 19.37
CA GLN A 49 -15.67 14.66 20.19
C GLN A 49 -14.36 14.90 20.94
N GLU A 50 -13.73 13.85 21.50
CA GLU A 50 -12.42 13.94 22.13
C GLU A 50 -11.38 14.53 21.17
N ILE A 51 -11.36 14.08 19.92
CA ILE A 51 -10.47 14.60 18.87
C ILE A 51 -10.82 16.05 18.57
N LEU A 52 -12.10 16.35 18.29
CA LEU A 52 -12.55 17.70 18.02
C LEU A 52 -12.18 18.64 19.17
N ASP A 53 -12.22 18.21 20.43
CA ASP A 53 -11.91 19.03 21.61
C ASP A 53 -10.41 19.25 21.81
N THR A 54 -9.58 18.31 21.42
CA THR A 54 -8.13 18.35 21.62
C THR A 54 -7.38 18.85 20.38
N HIS A 55 -7.93 18.61 19.20
CA HIS A 55 -7.34 19.07 17.96
C HIS A 55 -7.38 20.60 17.94
N ARG A 56 -6.23 21.22 18.07
CA ARG A 56 -6.11 22.67 17.89
C ARG A 56 -6.28 22.94 16.42
N LEU A 57 -7.51 23.27 16.02
CA LEU A 57 -7.69 24.03 14.80
C LEU A 57 -6.74 25.21 14.91
N ARG A 58 -5.91 25.46 13.93
CA ARG A 58 -4.90 26.54 13.94
C ARG A 58 -5.53 27.92 14.14
N GLU A 59 -6.84 28.00 13.93
CA GLU A 59 -7.69 29.13 14.30
C GLU A 59 -8.62 28.76 15.46
N SER A 60 -9.01 29.75 16.26
CA SER A 60 -9.81 29.58 17.46
C SER A 60 -11.12 28.85 17.16
N LYS A 61 -11.29 27.68 17.77
CA LYS A 61 -12.47 26.85 17.70
C LYS A 61 -13.68 27.60 18.26
N PRO A 62 -14.84 27.61 17.59
CA PRO A 62 -16.07 28.14 18.16
C PRO A 62 -16.46 27.38 19.43
N LEU A 63 -16.91 28.11 20.45
CA LEU A 63 -17.51 27.52 21.64
C LEU A 63 -18.72 26.66 21.21
N GLY A 64 -18.73 25.37 21.63
CA GLY A 64 -19.87 24.48 21.37
C GLY A 64 -19.81 23.70 20.05
N ALA A 65 -18.64 23.66 19.38
CA ALA A 65 -18.47 22.77 18.25
C ALA A 65 -18.75 21.32 18.67
N SER A 66 -19.54 20.61 17.89
CA SER A 66 -19.98 19.24 18.17
C SER A 66 -19.76 18.31 16.98
N VAL A 67 -19.59 17.03 17.29
CA VAL A 67 -19.55 15.97 16.27
C VAL A 67 -20.31 14.75 16.77
N SER A 68 -20.97 14.04 15.87
CA SER A 68 -21.59 12.74 16.15
C SER A 68 -21.22 11.75 15.06
N ALA A 69 -21.22 10.46 15.42
CA ALA A 69 -20.96 9.38 14.48
C ALA A 69 -21.99 8.27 14.67
N SER A 70 -22.40 7.66 13.57
CA SER A 70 -23.29 6.50 13.57
C SER A 70 -22.86 5.51 12.49
N VAL A 71 -23.02 4.22 12.76
CA VAL A 71 -22.66 3.15 11.83
C VAL A 71 -23.87 2.27 11.52
N ASP A 72 -24.15 2.08 10.24
CA ASP A 72 -25.07 1.06 9.75
C ASP A 72 -24.26 -0.17 9.35
N ILE A 73 -24.27 -1.19 10.20
CA ILE A 73 -23.52 -2.43 10.00
C ILE A 73 -24.02 -3.17 8.76
N SER A 74 -25.33 -3.15 8.52
CA SER A 74 -25.97 -3.87 7.40
C SER A 74 -25.54 -3.30 6.04
N GLN A 75 -25.39 -1.98 5.96
CA GLN A 75 -24.95 -1.27 4.76
C GLN A 75 -23.44 -1.04 4.73
N ARG A 76 -22.71 -1.38 5.80
CA ARG A 76 -21.28 -1.05 5.99
C ARG A 76 -21.01 0.42 5.76
N LYS A 77 -21.80 1.27 6.37
CA LYS A 77 -21.72 2.72 6.20
C LYS A 77 -21.63 3.43 7.54
N MET A 78 -20.65 4.30 7.68
CA MET A 78 -20.49 5.20 8.81
C MET A 78 -20.79 6.63 8.37
N VAL A 79 -21.55 7.37 9.17
CA VAL A 79 -21.82 8.80 8.93
C VAL A 79 -21.30 9.60 10.10
N ILE A 80 -20.35 10.49 9.83
CA ILE A 80 -19.77 11.46 10.78
C ILE A 80 -20.43 12.81 10.50
N ARG A 81 -20.98 13.45 11.51
CA ARG A 81 -21.70 14.72 11.38
C ARG A 81 -21.07 15.78 12.26
N PHE A 82 -20.45 16.76 11.64
CA PHE A 82 -19.98 17.97 12.31
C PHE A 82 -21.14 18.99 12.41
N GLY A 83 -21.34 19.52 13.62
CA GLY A 83 -22.35 20.52 13.91
C GLY A 83 -21.95 21.93 13.47
N PRO A 84 -22.82 22.92 13.74
CA PRO A 84 -22.56 24.32 13.39
C PRO A 84 -21.26 24.86 13.95
N GLY A 85 -20.63 25.76 13.20
CA GLY A 85 -19.42 26.48 13.63
C GLY A 85 -18.11 25.71 13.47
N VAL A 86 -18.13 24.47 12.90
CA VAL A 86 -16.91 23.75 12.53
C VAL A 86 -16.46 24.12 11.13
N LEU A 87 -17.41 24.36 10.22
CA LEU A 87 -17.13 24.69 8.83
C LEU A 87 -16.46 26.08 8.73
N PRO A 88 -15.36 26.24 7.97
CA PRO A 88 -14.74 27.54 7.74
C PRO A 88 -15.62 28.44 6.87
N LEU A 89 -15.38 29.76 6.91
CA LEU A 89 -16.13 30.73 6.10
C LEU A 89 -15.81 30.63 4.61
N GLU A 90 -14.62 30.16 4.28
CA GLU A 90 -14.10 30.01 2.93
C GLU A 90 -13.53 28.62 2.71
N ASP A 91 -13.49 28.16 1.46
CA ASP A 91 -12.85 26.89 1.09
C ASP A 91 -11.32 27.01 1.19
N ASP A 92 -10.80 26.80 2.36
CA ASP A 92 -9.39 26.94 2.70
C ASP A 92 -8.71 25.62 3.08
N HIS A 93 -9.47 24.54 3.18
CA HIS A 93 -8.98 23.22 3.60
C HIS A 93 -8.36 23.16 5.01
N SER A 94 -8.63 24.13 5.88
CA SER A 94 -8.09 24.16 7.25
C SER A 94 -8.57 22.99 8.12
N LEU A 95 -9.68 22.34 7.77
CA LEU A 95 -10.24 21.20 8.49
C LEU A 95 -9.70 19.84 8.04
N GLU A 96 -8.94 19.79 6.97
CA GLU A 96 -8.51 18.55 6.32
C GLU A 96 -7.82 17.57 7.27
N GLU A 97 -6.86 18.07 8.06
CA GLU A 97 -6.11 17.26 9.02
C GLU A 97 -7.01 16.71 10.14
N MET A 98 -7.89 17.55 10.68
CA MET A 98 -8.81 17.15 11.74
C MET A 98 -9.83 16.13 11.25
N GLU A 99 -10.44 16.38 10.09
CA GLU A 99 -11.38 15.44 9.47
C GLU A 99 -10.73 14.07 9.23
N GLN A 100 -9.53 14.06 8.66
CA GLN A 100 -8.76 12.86 8.39
C GLN A 100 -8.47 12.09 9.68
N TYR A 101 -8.03 12.79 10.74
CA TYR A 101 -7.74 12.15 12.02
C TYR A 101 -8.99 11.53 12.65
N VAL A 102 -10.14 12.23 12.63
CA VAL A 102 -11.43 11.71 13.11
C VAL A 102 -11.81 10.46 12.30
N ARG A 103 -11.84 10.56 10.99
CA ARG A 103 -12.21 9.48 10.08
C ARG A 103 -11.36 8.22 10.33
N ASN A 104 -10.05 8.35 10.34
CA ASN A 104 -9.11 7.25 10.53
C ASN A 104 -9.28 6.56 11.89
N THR A 105 -9.49 7.36 12.93
CA THR A 105 -9.73 6.85 14.28
C THR A 105 -11.02 6.06 14.35
N LEU A 106 -12.11 6.61 13.85
CA LEU A 106 -13.42 5.95 13.94
C LEU A 106 -13.48 4.67 13.09
N GLU A 107 -12.85 4.67 11.91
CA GLU A 107 -12.71 3.46 11.08
C GLU A 107 -11.97 2.35 11.85
N ALA A 108 -10.88 2.69 12.52
CA ALA A 108 -10.12 1.70 13.29
C ALA A 108 -10.92 1.10 14.46
N TYR A 109 -11.70 1.91 15.16
CA TYR A 109 -12.60 1.40 16.22
C TYR A 109 -13.73 0.54 15.66
N ALA A 110 -14.30 0.89 14.51
CA ALA A 110 -15.31 0.06 13.83
C ALA A 110 -14.72 -1.30 13.39
N LEU A 111 -13.50 -1.31 12.85
CA LEU A 111 -12.77 -2.53 12.51
C LEU A 111 -12.53 -3.41 13.73
N GLN A 112 -12.08 -2.84 14.85
CA GLN A 112 -11.89 -3.57 16.12
C GLN A 112 -13.19 -4.14 16.68
N ALA A 113 -14.31 -3.44 16.49
CA ALA A 113 -15.64 -3.93 16.84
C ALA A 113 -16.18 -5.03 15.92
N GLY A 114 -15.41 -5.43 14.89
CA GLY A 114 -15.79 -6.50 13.95
C GLY A 114 -16.72 -6.08 12.82
N VAL A 115 -16.95 -4.77 12.63
CA VAL A 115 -17.83 -4.26 11.56
C VAL A 115 -17.22 -4.48 10.17
N GLY A 116 -15.88 -4.55 10.08
CA GLY A 116 -15.15 -4.60 8.82
C GLY A 116 -14.95 -3.21 8.20
N GLU A 117 -14.47 -3.17 6.96
CA GLU A 117 -14.33 -1.91 6.22
C GLU A 117 -15.70 -1.28 5.96
N VAL A 118 -15.81 0.01 6.20
CA VAL A 118 -17.04 0.79 6.04
C VAL A 118 -16.84 1.94 5.06
N GLU A 119 -17.89 2.28 4.31
CA GLU A 119 -17.94 3.55 3.59
C GLU A 119 -18.14 4.68 4.60
N ILE A 120 -17.26 5.67 4.62
CA ILE A 120 -17.36 6.80 5.55
C ILE A 120 -17.83 8.04 4.82
N VAL A 121 -18.95 8.58 5.27
CA VAL A 121 -19.53 9.85 4.81
C VAL A 121 -19.36 10.89 5.91
N VAL A 122 -18.70 12.00 5.58
CA VAL A 122 -18.53 13.14 6.49
C VAL A 122 -19.45 14.29 6.06
N LEU A 123 -20.27 14.75 6.99
CA LEU A 123 -21.22 15.83 6.77
C LEU A 123 -20.89 17.01 7.69
N TYR A 124 -20.93 18.19 7.13
CA TYR A 124 -20.85 19.47 7.83
C TYR A 124 -22.23 20.13 7.73
N GLU A 125 -22.87 20.36 8.87
CA GLU A 125 -24.22 20.93 8.89
C GLU A 125 -25.20 20.20 7.94
N GLY A 126 -25.07 18.87 7.86
CA GLY A 126 -25.94 18.00 7.06
C GLY A 126 -25.58 17.86 5.58
N ARG A 127 -24.53 18.50 5.10
CA ARG A 127 -24.07 18.46 3.70
C ARG A 127 -22.61 18.04 3.61
N LEU A 128 -22.20 17.54 2.45
CA LEU A 128 -20.80 17.22 2.17
C LEU A 128 -19.96 18.51 2.07
N TYR A 129 -18.67 18.45 2.44
CA TYR A 129 -17.80 19.61 2.41
C TYR A 129 -17.82 20.36 1.07
N TRP A 130 -17.69 19.65 -0.03
CA TRP A 130 -17.69 20.22 -1.39
C TRP A 130 -19.05 20.73 -1.87
N GLU A 131 -20.15 20.44 -1.17
CA GLU A 131 -21.48 21.06 -1.43
C GLU A 131 -21.60 22.43 -0.77
N HIS A 132 -20.84 22.71 0.27
CA HIS A 132 -20.72 24.04 0.86
C HIS A 132 -19.85 24.96 0.00
N PHE A 133 -18.83 24.40 -0.64
CA PHE A 133 -17.87 25.11 -1.49
C PHE A 133 -17.89 24.54 -2.92
N PRO A 134 -18.99 24.74 -3.67
CA PRO A 134 -19.08 24.23 -5.02
C PRO A 134 -18.06 24.96 -5.90
N ARG A 135 -17.12 24.22 -6.44
CA ARG A 135 -16.18 24.74 -7.43
C ARG A 135 -16.84 24.74 -8.79
N SER A 136 -16.55 25.76 -9.59
CA SER A 136 -16.89 25.79 -11.01
C SER A 136 -16.38 24.51 -11.67
N VAL A 137 -17.30 23.78 -12.26
CA VAL A 137 -17.19 22.47 -12.89
C VAL A 137 -15.80 22.26 -13.48
N PHE A 138 -15.07 21.26 -12.97
CA PHE A 138 -13.92 20.72 -13.69
C PHE A 138 -14.42 20.32 -15.08
N ALA A 139 -13.83 20.89 -16.12
CA ALA A 139 -14.15 20.46 -17.47
C ALA A 139 -14.01 18.94 -17.52
N PRO A 140 -14.98 18.20 -18.11
CA PRO A 140 -14.86 16.77 -18.20
C PRO A 140 -13.50 16.49 -18.85
N LEU A 141 -12.71 15.62 -18.24
CA LEU A 141 -11.47 15.15 -18.81
C LEU A 141 -11.80 14.57 -20.18
N GLN A 142 -11.60 15.37 -21.22
CA GLN A 142 -11.52 14.81 -22.56
C GLN A 142 -10.39 13.80 -22.47
N ALA A 143 -10.66 12.57 -22.86
CA ALA A 143 -9.63 11.57 -23.00
C ALA A 143 -8.61 12.14 -24.02
N VAL A 144 -7.57 12.77 -23.50
CA VAL A 144 -6.47 13.23 -24.35
C VAL A 144 -5.87 11.96 -24.93
N PRO A 145 -5.72 11.85 -26.26
CA PRO A 145 -5.03 10.71 -26.84
C PRO A 145 -3.69 10.56 -26.17
N ARG A 146 -3.50 9.45 -25.47
CA ARG A 146 -2.30 9.18 -24.67
C ARG A 146 -1.12 9.04 -25.61
N GLN A 147 -0.24 10.04 -25.62
CA GLN A 147 1.03 9.91 -26.29
C GLN A 147 1.93 8.96 -25.48
N ALA A 148 2.67 8.11 -26.16
CA ALA A 148 3.81 7.44 -25.56
C ALA A 148 4.75 8.53 -25.01
N GLY A 149 5.07 8.46 -23.71
CA GLY A 149 5.89 9.49 -23.07
C GLY A 149 5.09 10.63 -22.41
N GLY A 150 4.00 10.37 -21.69
CA GLY A 150 3.28 11.36 -20.89
C GLY A 150 4.05 11.85 -19.68
N SER A 151 3.48 12.78 -18.92
CA SER A 151 4.10 13.36 -17.74
C SER A 151 3.24 13.23 -16.48
N VAL A 152 3.90 13.20 -15.31
CA VAL A 152 3.25 13.08 -14.00
C VAL A 152 3.96 13.97 -12.98
N LEU A 153 3.18 14.55 -12.05
CA LEU A 153 3.74 15.18 -10.87
C LEU A 153 3.77 14.20 -9.71
N VAL A 154 4.93 13.99 -9.11
CA VAL A 154 5.09 13.29 -7.83
C VAL A 154 5.42 14.30 -6.75
N SER A 155 4.59 14.37 -5.72
CA SER A 155 4.75 15.27 -4.59
C SER A 155 5.02 14.47 -3.32
N ALA A 156 6.10 14.79 -2.61
CA ALA A 156 6.24 14.41 -1.21
C ALA A 156 5.41 15.38 -0.36
N SER A 157 4.83 14.87 0.74
CA SER A 157 4.03 15.67 1.67
C SER A 157 4.83 16.71 2.42
N HIS A 158 4.16 17.74 2.89
CA HIS A 158 4.63 18.72 3.90
C HIS A 158 6.04 19.27 3.65
N GLY A 159 6.87 19.32 4.69
CA GLY A 159 8.23 19.84 4.68
C GLY A 159 8.39 21.07 5.56
N LEU A 160 9.62 21.51 5.73
CA LEU A 160 9.97 22.66 6.53
C LEU A 160 9.39 23.94 5.92
N LEU A 161 8.70 24.73 6.72
CA LEU A 161 8.17 26.03 6.33
C LEU A 161 8.52 27.10 7.37
N ARG A 162 8.34 28.37 6.97
CA ARG A 162 8.53 29.51 7.84
C ARG A 162 7.19 29.91 8.45
N THR A 163 7.03 29.78 9.75
CA THR A 163 5.78 30.10 10.42
C THR A 163 5.37 31.57 10.27
N HIS A 164 4.07 31.85 10.31
CA HIS A 164 3.55 33.20 10.29
C HIS A 164 2.69 33.42 11.58
N PRO A 165 2.82 34.54 12.28
CA PRO A 165 3.74 35.67 12.05
C PRO A 165 5.16 35.49 12.64
N GLY A 166 5.42 34.37 13.34
CA GLY A 166 6.63 34.14 14.14
C GLY A 166 7.93 34.06 13.33
N LEU A 167 7.87 33.80 12.01
CA LEU A 167 9.00 33.69 11.08
C LEU A 167 10.05 32.64 11.47
N GLN A 168 9.67 31.65 12.29
CA GLN A 168 10.53 30.51 12.64
C GLN A 168 10.42 29.42 11.58
N TRP A 169 11.50 28.65 11.38
CA TRP A 169 11.48 27.48 10.54
C TRP A 169 11.05 26.26 11.34
N GLU A 170 9.93 25.68 10.96
CA GLU A 170 9.33 24.52 11.66
C GLU A 170 8.85 23.48 10.66
N PHE A 171 8.94 22.22 11.05
CA PHE A 171 8.28 21.14 10.31
C PHE A 171 6.77 21.21 10.51
N GLN A 172 6.03 20.79 9.49
CA GLN A 172 4.57 20.88 9.54
C GLN A 172 3.95 19.84 10.44
N ARG A 173 4.62 18.71 10.62
CA ARG A 173 4.10 17.56 11.38
C ARG A 173 4.93 17.27 12.62
N PRO A 174 4.30 16.81 13.71
CA PRO A 174 5.02 16.33 14.87
C PRO A 174 5.65 14.95 14.60
N GLU A 175 6.80 14.70 15.23
CA GLU A 175 7.38 13.36 15.22
C GLU A 175 6.51 12.38 16.04
N ARG A 176 6.27 11.18 15.51
CA ARG A 176 5.56 10.08 16.15
C ARG A 176 6.26 8.75 15.86
N ASN A 177 6.50 7.93 16.88
CA ASN A 177 7.18 6.63 16.77
C ASN A 177 8.51 6.69 15.98
N GLY A 178 9.27 7.78 16.14
CA GLY A 178 10.53 8.01 15.41
C GLY A 178 10.34 8.38 13.93
N ILE A 179 9.12 8.68 13.50
CA ILE A 179 8.80 9.14 12.14
C ILE A 179 8.44 10.62 12.18
N LEU A 180 9.12 11.40 11.36
CA LEU A 180 8.73 12.73 10.95
C LEU A 180 8.32 12.68 9.48
N GLU A 181 7.03 12.85 9.22
CA GLU A 181 6.45 12.71 7.86
C GLU A 181 7.15 13.60 6.85
N ASP A 182 7.43 14.83 7.22
CA ASP A 182 8.13 15.84 6.42
C ASP A 182 9.48 15.33 5.86
N LEU A 183 10.14 14.42 6.57
CA LEU A 183 11.47 13.90 6.24
C LEU A 183 11.46 12.51 5.60
N ILE A 184 10.46 11.67 5.86
CA ILE A 184 10.43 10.31 5.35
C ILE A 184 9.83 10.26 3.93
N THR A 185 8.80 11.07 3.64
CA THR A 185 8.09 11.04 2.36
C THR A 185 8.91 11.44 1.14
N PRO A 186 9.96 12.32 1.23
CA PRO A 186 10.85 12.55 0.10
C PRO A 186 11.51 11.29 -0.45
N GLY A 187 11.93 10.35 0.42
CA GLY A 187 12.53 9.09 0.00
C GLY A 187 11.57 8.17 -0.76
N TYR A 188 10.30 8.11 -0.34
CA TYR A 188 9.24 7.41 -1.06
C TYR A 188 8.98 8.04 -2.43
N ALA A 189 8.87 9.36 -2.48
CA ALA A 189 8.62 10.09 -3.71
C ALA A 189 9.80 10.01 -4.70
N ASP A 190 11.05 9.93 -4.22
CA ASP A 190 12.23 9.72 -5.06
C ASP A 190 12.20 8.34 -5.71
N GLU A 191 11.88 7.30 -4.93
CA GLU A 191 11.77 5.93 -5.44
C GLU A 191 10.62 5.77 -6.43
N LEU A 192 9.44 6.35 -6.14
CA LEU A 192 8.32 6.36 -7.07
C LEU A 192 8.67 7.07 -8.39
N ALA A 193 9.35 8.22 -8.31
CA ALA A 193 9.77 8.95 -9.50
C ALA A 193 10.70 8.11 -10.39
N GLN A 194 11.64 7.39 -9.80
CA GLN A 194 12.52 6.48 -10.53
C GLN A 194 11.74 5.34 -11.18
N LEU A 195 10.83 4.69 -10.44
CA LEU A 195 10.00 3.59 -10.97
C LEU A 195 9.12 4.05 -12.13
N LEU A 196 8.49 5.22 -12.04
CA LEU A 196 7.66 5.78 -13.10
C LEU A 196 8.48 6.11 -14.36
N THR A 197 9.72 6.57 -14.18
CA THR A 197 10.64 6.82 -15.28
C THR A 197 11.05 5.51 -15.94
N ASP A 198 11.50 4.52 -15.16
CA ASP A 198 12.11 3.29 -15.67
C ASP A 198 11.08 2.32 -16.26
N ARG A 199 9.91 2.18 -15.61
CA ARG A 199 8.90 1.18 -15.96
C ARG A 199 7.78 1.71 -16.85
N ALA A 200 7.39 2.97 -16.65
CA ALA A 200 6.29 3.58 -17.38
C ALA A 200 6.75 4.56 -18.46
N ASN A 201 8.06 4.82 -18.58
CA ASN A 201 8.67 5.77 -19.53
C ASN A 201 8.02 7.16 -19.48
N LEU A 202 7.83 7.69 -18.25
CA LEU A 202 7.20 8.98 -18.01
C LEU A 202 8.22 10.07 -17.72
N THR A 203 7.90 11.30 -18.13
CA THR A 203 8.56 12.49 -17.60
C THR A 203 7.99 12.79 -16.22
N VAL A 204 8.81 12.67 -15.17
CA VAL A 204 8.39 12.89 -13.80
C VAL A 204 8.81 14.28 -13.32
N HIS A 205 7.84 15.08 -12.91
CA HIS A 205 8.06 16.36 -12.25
C HIS A 205 7.94 16.20 -10.74
N ARG A 206 8.66 17.03 -9.99
CA ARG A 206 8.67 17.00 -8.52
C ARG A 206 8.21 18.34 -7.95
N ALA A 207 7.21 18.32 -7.06
CA ALA A 207 6.79 19.53 -6.35
C ALA A 207 7.79 19.94 -5.27
N ARG A 208 8.41 18.97 -4.58
CA ARG A 208 9.54 19.22 -3.67
C ARG A 208 10.84 18.79 -4.34
N ARG A 209 11.86 19.64 -4.23
CA ARG A 209 13.20 19.34 -4.74
C ARG A 209 13.85 18.24 -3.90
N GLY A 210 14.46 17.28 -4.57
CA GLY A 210 15.37 16.32 -3.93
C GLY A 210 16.77 16.93 -3.71
N GLY A 211 17.68 16.14 -3.14
CA GLY A 211 19.08 16.49 -2.97
C GLY A 211 19.43 17.15 -1.62
N ASN A 212 20.73 17.24 -1.37
CA ASN A 212 21.28 17.73 -0.10
C ASN A 212 21.83 19.17 -0.20
N ASP A 213 21.66 19.85 -1.34
CA ASP A 213 22.01 21.26 -1.47
C ASP A 213 21.28 22.07 -0.40
N ILE A 214 21.94 23.11 0.09
CA ILE A 214 21.42 23.90 1.20
C ILE A 214 20.49 25.01 0.68
N HIS A 215 19.30 25.10 1.27
CA HIS A 215 18.42 26.26 1.10
C HIS A 215 18.98 27.45 1.89
N PRO A 216 19.25 28.60 1.23
CA PRO A 216 20.05 29.67 1.82
C PRO A 216 19.43 30.32 3.07
N ASP A 217 18.09 30.50 3.09
CA ASP A 217 17.43 31.21 4.18
C ASP A 217 17.23 30.32 5.42
N SER A 218 17.00 29.03 5.24
CA SER A 218 16.77 28.09 6.37
C SER A 218 18.04 27.38 6.82
N MET A 219 19.09 27.39 6.00
CA MET A 219 20.32 26.61 6.19
C MET A 219 20.08 25.10 6.31
N ARG A 220 18.97 24.60 5.74
CA ARG A 220 18.57 23.20 5.71
C ARG A 220 18.67 22.64 4.29
N PRO A 221 18.83 21.32 4.11
CA PRO A 221 18.80 20.70 2.79
C PRO A 221 17.49 20.99 2.04
N TRP A 222 17.56 21.23 0.74
CA TRP A 222 16.38 21.46 -0.10
C TRP A 222 15.33 20.36 -0.03
N LYS A 223 15.75 19.09 0.13
CA LYS A 223 14.84 17.97 0.28
C LYS A 223 13.95 18.06 1.54
N GLU A 224 14.35 18.84 2.53
CA GLU A 224 13.58 19.05 3.75
C GLU A 224 12.57 20.20 3.62
N MET A 225 12.74 21.07 2.62
CA MET A 225 11.88 22.22 2.41
C MET A 225 10.51 21.82 1.86
N SER A 226 9.46 22.54 2.24
CA SER A 226 8.14 22.39 1.65
C SER A 226 8.10 22.81 0.18
N ALA A 227 7.10 22.33 -0.56
CA ALA A 227 6.98 22.51 -2.00
C ALA A 227 6.99 23.97 -2.41
N ARG A 228 6.29 24.83 -1.67
CA ARG A 228 6.18 26.26 -2.01
C ARG A 228 7.53 26.96 -2.16
N TYR A 229 8.55 26.60 -1.35
CA TYR A 229 9.88 27.23 -1.45
C TYR A 229 10.65 26.75 -2.68
N HIS A 230 10.52 25.49 -3.04
CA HIS A 230 11.06 24.99 -4.30
C HIS A 230 10.42 25.70 -5.48
N LEU A 231 9.10 25.84 -5.47
CA LEU A 231 8.34 26.47 -6.55
C LEU A 231 8.59 27.98 -6.62
N LYS A 232 8.78 28.66 -5.49
CA LYS A 232 9.27 30.04 -5.43
C LYS A 232 10.62 30.20 -6.13
N ASN A 233 11.54 29.26 -5.90
CA ASN A 233 12.86 29.29 -6.54
C ASN A 233 12.78 28.97 -8.04
N LEU A 234 11.89 28.06 -8.44
CA LEU A 234 11.75 27.61 -9.82
C LEU A 234 10.96 28.60 -10.70
N LEU A 235 9.93 29.20 -10.12
CA LEU A 235 8.94 30.04 -10.80
C LEU A 235 8.69 31.33 -9.99
N PRO A 236 9.71 32.19 -9.77
CA PRO A 236 9.61 33.35 -8.87
C PRO A 236 8.48 34.30 -9.25
N GLU A 237 8.19 34.44 -10.55
CA GLU A 237 7.15 35.33 -11.08
C GLU A 237 5.72 34.80 -10.91
N ARG A 238 5.56 33.48 -10.64
CA ARG A 238 4.27 32.80 -10.54
C ARG A 238 3.81 32.73 -9.09
N THR A 239 3.65 33.89 -8.45
CA THR A 239 3.20 34.04 -7.07
C THR A 239 1.80 33.44 -6.87
N ASP A 240 0.98 33.38 -7.92
CA ASP A 240 -0.31 32.68 -7.96
C ASP A 240 -0.18 31.17 -7.65
N ILE A 241 0.95 30.55 -7.90
CA ILE A 241 1.22 29.14 -7.62
C ILE A 241 1.67 28.95 -6.16
N TRP A 242 2.64 29.70 -5.69
CA TRP A 242 3.33 29.42 -4.43
C TRP A 242 3.05 30.42 -3.30
N HIS A 243 2.24 31.47 -3.50
CA HIS A 243 1.96 32.52 -2.53
C HIS A 243 0.53 33.08 -2.66
N HIS A 244 -0.45 32.19 -2.76
CA HIS A 244 -1.85 32.54 -2.95
C HIS A 244 -2.42 33.37 -1.79
N PHE A 245 -1.99 33.09 -0.55
CA PHE A 245 -2.42 33.77 0.67
C PHE A 245 -1.48 34.92 1.08
N ALA A 246 -0.82 35.58 0.12
CA ALA A 246 0.13 36.67 0.39
C ALA A 246 -0.39 37.75 1.34
N ASN A 247 -1.66 38.12 1.22
CA ASN A 247 -2.31 39.17 1.98
C ASN A 247 -3.08 38.66 3.20
N SER A 248 -3.00 37.38 3.51
CA SER A 248 -3.67 36.80 4.67
C SER A 248 -2.87 37.01 5.94
N ASN A 249 -3.53 37.36 7.02
CA ASN A 249 -2.94 37.45 8.36
C ASN A 249 -3.09 36.14 9.16
N ARG A 250 -3.56 35.06 8.55
CA ARG A 250 -3.78 33.77 9.18
C ARG A 250 -2.45 33.14 9.59
N ASN A 251 -2.44 32.47 10.74
CA ASN A 251 -1.26 31.78 11.24
C ASN A 251 -0.88 30.56 10.38
N ASP A 252 -1.85 29.93 9.72
CA ASP A 252 -1.69 28.74 8.88
C ASP A 252 -1.48 29.04 7.38
N ARG A 253 -1.41 30.31 6.99
CA ARG A 253 -1.29 30.70 5.56
C ARG A 253 -0.15 30.00 4.83
N GLU A 254 0.97 29.78 5.51
CA GLU A 254 2.14 29.13 4.90
C GLU A 254 1.88 27.66 4.57
N VAL A 255 1.09 26.97 5.41
CA VAL A 255 0.64 25.60 5.18
C VAL A 255 -0.36 25.53 4.04
N LEU A 256 -1.33 26.48 4.02
CA LEU A 256 -2.34 26.55 2.97
C LEU A 256 -1.72 26.89 1.60
N ASP A 257 -0.73 27.79 1.58
CA ASP A 257 0.06 28.06 0.38
C ASP A 257 0.82 26.81 -0.11
N ASP A 258 1.40 26.03 0.81
CA ASP A 258 2.11 24.80 0.46
C ASP A 258 1.17 23.72 -0.10
N ILE A 259 -0.01 23.52 0.50
CA ILE A 259 -1.02 22.59 0.00
C ILE A 259 -1.42 22.95 -1.43
N ARG A 260 -1.72 24.23 -1.69
CA ARG A 260 -2.16 24.71 -3.02
C ARG A 260 -1.07 24.74 -4.06
N ALA A 261 0.16 25.03 -3.66
CA ALA A 261 1.29 25.14 -4.57
C ALA A 261 1.51 23.88 -5.42
N ARG A 262 1.28 22.71 -4.86
CA ARG A 262 1.48 21.40 -5.50
C ARG A 262 0.53 21.19 -6.68
N PRO A 263 -0.81 21.21 -6.52
CA PRO A 263 -1.74 21.05 -7.62
C PRO A 263 -1.69 22.23 -8.61
N TYR A 264 -1.43 23.47 -8.17
CA TYR A 264 -1.29 24.59 -9.09
C TYR A 264 -0.05 24.45 -9.97
N TYR A 265 1.03 23.89 -9.45
CA TYR A 265 2.20 23.55 -10.28
C TYR A 265 1.89 22.42 -11.26
N ALA A 266 1.17 21.38 -10.84
CA ALA A 266 0.70 20.32 -11.74
C ALA A 266 -0.17 20.88 -12.88
N ASN A 267 -1.11 21.77 -12.55
CA ASN A 267 -1.96 22.46 -13.52
C ASN A 267 -1.14 23.33 -14.50
N HIS A 268 -0.15 24.06 -13.98
CA HIS A 268 0.76 24.88 -14.80
C HIS A 268 1.55 24.05 -15.82
N LEU A 269 2.00 22.88 -15.40
CA LEU A 269 2.74 21.96 -16.27
C LEU A 269 1.82 21.20 -17.25
N GLY A 270 0.53 21.08 -16.96
CA GLY A 270 -0.40 20.29 -17.75
C GLY A 270 -0.10 18.79 -17.73
N VAL A 271 0.35 18.25 -16.59
CA VAL A 271 0.68 16.84 -16.46
C VAL A 271 -0.56 15.93 -16.55
N ASP A 272 -0.36 14.65 -16.90
CA ASP A 272 -1.45 13.68 -17.07
C ASP A 272 -2.01 13.14 -15.74
N GLY A 273 -1.28 13.33 -14.63
CA GLY A 273 -1.68 12.88 -13.31
C GLY A 273 -0.83 13.49 -12.20
N MET A 274 -1.34 13.43 -10.98
CA MET A 274 -0.64 13.88 -9.77
C MET A 274 -0.74 12.82 -8.68
N LEU A 275 0.41 12.43 -8.12
CA LEU A 275 0.54 11.45 -7.06
C LEU A 275 1.20 12.11 -5.84
N SER A 276 0.43 12.31 -4.78
CA SER A 276 0.91 12.90 -3.53
C SER A 276 1.18 11.80 -2.51
N ILE A 277 2.40 11.73 -1.99
CA ILE A 277 2.86 10.68 -1.08
C ILE A 277 2.90 11.23 0.34
N HIS A 278 2.12 10.63 1.20
CA HIS A 278 1.93 10.97 2.60
C HIS A 278 2.13 9.76 3.52
N THR A 279 2.24 10.02 4.82
CA THR A 279 2.03 9.02 5.87
C THR A 279 0.88 9.45 6.75
N ASN A 280 0.07 8.50 7.17
CA ASN A 280 -1.21 8.76 7.82
C ASN A 280 -1.09 8.98 9.32
N ALA A 281 -2.07 9.69 9.89
CA ALA A 281 -2.24 9.88 11.32
C ALA A 281 -3.65 9.50 11.79
N GLY A 282 -3.75 9.07 13.04
CA GLY A 282 -4.99 8.69 13.71
C GLY A 282 -4.68 8.21 15.12
N ASP A 283 -5.68 7.65 15.81
CA ASP A 283 -5.45 6.92 17.06
C ASP A 283 -4.42 5.79 16.80
N PRO A 284 -3.56 5.44 17.76
CA PRO A 284 -2.56 4.39 17.62
C PRO A 284 -3.09 3.02 17.18
N VAL A 285 -4.39 2.75 17.26
CA VAL A 285 -5.01 1.52 16.75
C VAL A 285 -5.23 1.54 15.23
N ALA A 286 -5.28 2.73 14.60
CA ALA A 286 -5.43 2.88 13.16
C ALA A 286 -4.15 2.43 12.44
N ARG A 287 -4.29 1.65 11.34
CA ARG A 287 -3.15 1.13 10.60
C ARG A 287 -3.46 0.81 9.14
N GLY A 288 -2.41 0.61 8.35
CA GLY A 288 -2.47 0.16 6.97
C GLY A 288 -2.49 1.29 5.94
N SER A 289 -2.46 0.92 4.66
CA SER A 289 -2.45 1.89 3.54
C SER A 289 -3.86 2.38 3.20
N ARG A 290 -3.95 3.67 2.83
CA ARG A 290 -5.16 4.32 2.30
C ARG A 290 -4.82 5.13 1.06
N VAL A 291 -5.78 5.35 0.18
CA VAL A 291 -5.63 6.30 -0.94
C VAL A 291 -6.88 7.17 -1.00
N HIS A 292 -6.68 8.48 -0.93
CA HIS A 292 -7.75 9.46 -0.93
C HIS A 292 -7.94 10.04 -2.31
N TYR A 293 -9.20 10.25 -2.70
CA TYR A 293 -9.60 10.82 -3.98
C TYR A 293 -10.67 11.88 -3.82
N HIS A 294 -10.79 12.80 -4.78
CA HIS A 294 -11.86 13.79 -4.78
C HIS A 294 -13.13 13.21 -5.44
N PRO A 295 -14.28 13.14 -4.74
CA PRO A 295 -15.46 12.40 -5.20
C PRO A 295 -16.14 13.00 -6.43
N SER A 296 -15.97 14.30 -6.72
CA SER A 296 -16.52 14.92 -7.93
C SER A 296 -15.69 14.63 -9.20
N LYS A 297 -14.55 13.91 -9.07
CA LYS A 297 -13.66 13.58 -10.18
C LYS A 297 -13.63 12.06 -10.40
N PRO A 298 -14.39 11.52 -11.37
CA PRO A 298 -14.50 10.06 -11.57
C PRO A 298 -13.14 9.38 -11.84
N GLY A 299 -12.21 10.07 -12.48
CA GLY A 299 -10.86 9.55 -12.75
C GLY A 299 -10.03 9.34 -11.47
N ASP A 300 -10.24 10.18 -10.45
CA ASP A 300 -9.52 10.09 -9.18
C ASP A 300 -9.90 8.80 -8.43
N ARG A 301 -11.18 8.44 -8.39
CA ARG A 301 -11.65 7.21 -7.76
C ARG A 301 -11.04 5.96 -8.40
N LEU A 302 -11.09 5.88 -9.74
CA LEU A 302 -10.52 4.75 -10.45
C LEU A 302 -9.02 4.63 -10.21
N LEU A 303 -8.30 5.76 -10.20
CA LEU A 303 -6.88 5.80 -9.90
C LEU A 303 -6.60 5.33 -8.47
N ALA A 304 -7.39 5.78 -7.48
CA ALA A 304 -7.26 5.36 -6.09
C ALA A 304 -7.48 3.85 -5.91
N ASP A 305 -8.55 3.32 -6.50
CA ASP A 305 -8.89 1.89 -6.42
C ASP A 305 -7.79 1.01 -7.07
N LEU A 306 -7.25 1.42 -8.22
CA LEU A 306 -6.15 0.71 -8.88
C LEU A 306 -4.84 0.79 -8.09
N THR A 307 -4.54 1.96 -7.52
CA THR A 307 -3.36 2.13 -6.66
C THR A 307 -3.43 1.17 -5.46
N LEU A 308 -4.56 1.12 -4.74
CA LEU A 308 -4.75 0.20 -3.62
C LEU A 308 -4.71 -1.27 -4.02
N CYS A 309 -5.29 -1.61 -5.19
CA CYS A 309 -5.26 -2.97 -5.71
C CYS A 309 -3.82 -3.47 -5.84
N TYR A 310 -2.96 -2.71 -6.50
CA TYR A 310 -1.59 -3.13 -6.77
C TYR A 310 -0.62 -2.89 -5.60
N MET A 311 -0.89 -1.93 -4.73
CA MET A 311 -0.22 -1.84 -3.43
C MET A 311 -0.46 -3.11 -2.60
N ARG A 312 -1.70 -3.57 -2.50
CA ARG A 312 -2.03 -4.81 -1.79
C ARG A 312 -1.37 -6.02 -2.44
N GLU A 313 -1.45 -6.16 -3.76
CA GLU A 313 -0.83 -7.26 -4.49
C GLU A 313 0.67 -7.37 -4.19
N ILE A 314 1.40 -6.24 -4.24
CA ILE A 314 2.85 -6.25 -4.12
C ILE A 314 3.31 -6.23 -2.65
N ILE A 315 2.68 -5.46 -1.78
CA ILE A 315 3.03 -5.44 -0.34
C ILE A 315 2.79 -6.82 0.27
N ASN A 316 1.61 -7.42 0.03
CA ASN A 316 1.29 -8.71 0.63
C ASN A 316 2.02 -9.90 -0.05
N SER A 317 2.76 -9.68 -1.11
CA SER A 317 3.66 -10.68 -1.68
C SER A 317 5.03 -10.74 -0.98
N GLN A 318 5.36 -9.75 -0.15
CA GLN A 318 6.63 -9.67 0.54
C GLN A 318 6.59 -10.45 1.87
N ASP A 319 7.66 -11.21 2.14
CA ASP A 319 7.81 -11.88 3.43
C ASP A 319 7.81 -10.83 4.56
N GLY A 320 7.03 -11.08 5.60
CA GLY A 320 6.82 -10.13 6.71
C GLY A 320 5.66 -9.17 6.53
N TYR A 321 5.12 -9.00 5.32
CA TYR A 321 4.00 -8.09 5.02
C TYR A 321 2.76 -8.76 4.44
N VAL A 322 2.69 -10.10 4.47
CA VAL A 322 1.57 -10.90 3.92
C VAL A 322 0.21 -10.45 4.46
N GLU A 323 0.14 -10.08 5.73
CA GLU A 323 -1.08 -9.63 6.42
C GLU A 323 -1.10 -8.10 6.65
N PHE A 324 -0.23 -7.34 5.96
CA PHE A 324 -0.25 -5.89 6.12
C PHE A 324 -1.55 -5.31 5.56
N PRO A 325 -2.30 -4.50 6.33
CA PRO A 325 -3.59 -3.98 5.89
C PRO A 325 -3.43 -2.97 4.75
N VAL A 326 -4.12 -3.19 3.66
CA VAL A 326 -4.28 -2.23 2.55
C VAL A 326 -5.76 -2.14 2.25
N ALA A 327 -6.34 -0.95 2.31
CA ALA A 327 -7.77 -0.72 2.07
C ALA A 327 -8.21 -1.31 0.71
N ARG A 328 -9.47 -1.77 0.65
CA ARG A 328 -10.00 -2.39 -0.57
C ARG A 328 -10.41 -1.40 -1.64
N SER A 329 -10.79 -0.20 -1.21
CA SER A 329 -11.23 0.88 -2.09
C SER A 329 -10.73 2.23 -1.63
N GLY A 330 -10.66 3.19 -2.56
CA GLY A 330 -10.30 4.57 -2.28
C GLY A 330 -11.26 5.25 -1.31
N VAL A 331 -10.74 6.21 -0.58
CA VAL A 331 -11.48 7.01 0.40
C VAL A 331 -11.85 8.36 -0.20
N ALA A 332 -13.14 8.67 -0.27
CA ALA A 332 -13.61 9.98 -0.72
C ALA A 332 -13.26 11.05 0.32
N ALA A 333 -12.51 12.08 -0.07
CA ALA A 333 -12.10 13.16 0.82
C ALA A 333 -11.90 14.47 0.05
N GLY A 334 -12.08 15.59 0.74
CA GLY A 334 -11.93 16.93 0.17
C GLY A 334 -10.51 17.50 0.27
N HIS A 335 -9.45 16.67 0.20
CA HIS A 335 -8.07 17.15 0.30
C HIS A 335 -7.75 18.21 -0.74
N GLY A 336 -7.12 19.31 -0.31
CA GLY A 336 -6.76 20.44 -1.17
C GLY A 336 -5.90 20.04 -2.35
N GLU A 337 -4.98 19.11 -2.16
CA GLU A 337 -4.13 18.58 -3.24
C GLU A 337 -4.96 17.97 -4.38
N ASN A 338 -5.98 17.19 -4.06
CA ASN A 338 -6.87 16.61 -5.06
C ASN A 338 -7.90 17.62 -5.58
N SER A 339 -8.41 18.46 -4.69
CA SER A 339 -9.46 19.41 -5.00
C SER A 339 -9.01 20.48 -6.01
N PHE A 340 -7.78 20.95 -5.93
CA PHE A 340 -7.24 21.98 -6.83
C PHE A 340 -6.59 21.42 -8.10
N ALA A 341 -6.32 20.12 -8.17
CA ALA A 341 -5.78 19.49 -9.37
C ALA A 341 -6.85 19.39 -10.47
N THR A 342 -6.49 19.72 -11.71
CA THR A 342 -7.37 19.63 -12.89
C THR A 342 -7.25 18.29 -13.63
N MET A 343 -6.22 17.51 -13.35
CA MET A 343 -5.99 16.16 -13.85
C MET A 343 -6.41 15.11 -12.80
N PRO A 344 -6.43 13.81 -13.13
CA PRO A 344 -6.55 12.75 -12.13
C PRO A 344 -5.48 12.86 -11.06
N SER A 345 -5.90 12.83 -9.78
CA SER A 345 -4.99 13.01 -8.65
C SER A 345 -5.42 12.20 -7.45
N VAL A 346 -4.44 11.72 -6.67
CA VAL A 346 -4.67 10.98 -5.44
C VAL A 346 -3.65 11.36 -4.37
N VAL A 347 -4.08 11.27 -3.10
CA VAL A 347 -3.20 11.30 -1.93
C VAL A 347 -3.02 9.87 -1.45
N VAL A 348 -1.80 9.37 -1.50
CA VAL A 348 -1.41 8.02 -1.10
C VAL A 348 -0.88 8.08 0.33
N GLU A 349 -1.65 7.57 1.25
CA GLU A 349 -1.30 7.41 2.66
C GLU A 349 -0.68 6.02 2.85
N VAL A 350 0.65 5.96 2.83
CA VAL A 350 1.39 4.69 2.73
C VAL A 350 1.15 3.80 3.94
N ALA A 351 1.21 4.36 5.15
CA ALA A 351 0.93 3.69 6.42
C ALA A 351 0.79 4.73 7.55
N PHE A 352 0.35 4.31 8.74
CA PHE A 352 0.15 5.21 9.88
C PHE A 352 1.41 5.40 10.70
N HIS A 353 2.02 6.58 10.65
CA HIS A 353 3.18 6.89 11.51
C HIS A 353 2.81 6.97 13.02
N THR A 354 1.52 7.11 13.34
CA THR A 354 1.01 7.06 14.72
C THR A 354 0.85 5.63 15.27
N ASN A 355 0.86 4.60 14.40
CA ASN A 355 0.82 3.20 14.80
C ASN A 355 2.24 2.62 14.85
N ALA A 356 2.60 1.96 15.96
CA ALA A 356 3.96 1.47 16.18
C ALA A 356 4.40 0.41 15.15
N ALA A 357 3.52 -0.50 14.73
CA ALA A 357 3.85 -1.53 13.75
C ALA A 357 4.01 -0.93 12.34
N ASP A 358 3.15 0.01 11.98
CA ASP A 358 3.23 0.71 10.70
C ASP A 358 4.45 1.63 10.64
N ALA A 359 4.84 2.25 11.77
CA ALA A 359 6.06 3.07 11.85
C ALA A 359 7.34 2.22 11.62
N VAL A 360 7.36 0.97 12.06
CA VAL A 360 8.44 0.02 11.74
C VAL A 360 8.43 -0.29 10.24
N ALA A 361 7.27 -0.57 9.66
CA ALA A 361 7.14 -0.82 8.22
C ALA A 361 7.59 0.39 7.39
N LEU A 362 7.20 1.61 7.77
CA LEU A 362 7.59 2.84 7.07
C LEU A 362 9.10 3.04 6.99
N GLN A 363 9.88 2.50 7.93
CA GLN A 363 11.33 2.58 7.95
C GLN A 363 12.01 1.43 7.20
N ASP A 364 11.27 0.37 6.86
CA ASP A 364 11.80 -0.79 6.14
C ASP A 364 11.90 -0.50 4.62
N PRO A 365 13.11 -0.59 4.02
CA PRO A 365 13.27 -0.43 2.58
C PRO A 365 12.45 -1.42 1.75
N VAL A 366 12.23 -2.65 2.23
CA VAL A 366 11.41 -3.66 1.52
C VAL A 366 9.97 -3.18 1.41
N PHE A 367 9.39 -2.71 2.51
CA PHE A 367 8.04 -2.16 2.52
C PHE A 367 7.92 -0.91 1.64
N ARG A 368 8.89 0.01 1.72
CA ARG A 368 8.90 1.22 0.89
C ARG A 368 8.91 0.86 -0.59
N THR A 369 9.83 -0.01 -1.01
CA THR A 369 9.95 -0.45 -2.41
C THR A 369 8.67 -1.14 -2.89
N ALA A 370 8.12 -2.06 -2.09
CA ALA A 370 6.85 -2.74 -2.42
C ALA A 370 5.68 -1.77 -2.57
N SER A 371 5.57 -0.80 -1.66
CA SER A 371 4.54 0.23 -1.70
C SER A 371 4.64 1.08 -2.97
N MET A 372 5.83 1.57 -3.29
CA MET A 372 6.03 2.44 -4.46
C MET A 372 5.91 1.69 -5.79
N LYS A 373 6.31 0.43 -5.86
CA LYS A 373 6.02 -0.46 -6.99
C LYS A 373 4.51 -0.63 -7.19
N GLY A 374 3.74 -0.76 -6.11
CA GLY A 374 2.28 -0.83 -6.16
C GLY A 374 1.65 0.45 -6.70
N VAL A 375 2.12 1.62 -6.25
CA VAL A 375 1.66 2.93 -6.77
C VAL A 375 2.02 3.08 -8.25
N GLU A 376 3.25 2.77 -8.65
CA GLU A 376 3.68 2.80 -10.06
C GLU A 376 2.78 1.91 -10.93
N LYS A 377 2.63 0.63 -10.54
CA LYS A 377 1.82 -0.34 -11.29
C LYS A 377 0.35 0.12 -11.39
N GLY A 378 -0.23 0.63 -10.30
CA GLY A 378 -1.58 1.18 -10.29
C GLY A 378 -1.75 2.35 -11.25
N TYR A 379 -0.83 3.32 -11.21
CA TYR A 379 -0.87 4.48 -12.10
C TYR A 379 -0.62 4.11 -13.57
N ARG A 380 0.36 3.26 -13.85
CA ARG A 380 0.65 2.79 -15.22
C ARG A 380 -0.55 2.09 -15.82
N LEU A 381 -1.17 1.16 -15.10
CA LEU A 381 -2.35 0.43 -15.57
C LEU A 381 -3.60 1.31 -15.67
N PHE A 382 -3.75 2.30 -14.79
CA PHE A 382 -4.77 3.35 -14.94
C PHE A 382 -4.61 4.07 -16.28
N ARG A 383 -3.40 4.50 -16.61
CA ARG A 383 -3.11 5.15 -17.89
C ARG A 383 -3.36 4.25 -19.11
N GLU A 384 -3.14 2.97 -18.97
CA GLU A 384 -3.40 1.98 -20.02
C GLU A 384 -4.90 1.62 -20.15
N GLY A 385 -5.77 2.15 -19.27
CA GLY A 385 -7.18 1.82 -19.25
C GLY A 385 -7.46 0.38 -18.81
N LYS A 386 -6.54 -0.20 -18.01
CA LYS A 386 -6.66 -1.55 -17.45
C LYS A 386 -7.40 -1.51 -16.11
N GLY A 387 -7.93 -2.68 -15.71
CA GLY A 387 -8.58 -2.87 -14.41
C GLY A 387 -7.68 -3.50 -13.37
N CYS A 388 -8.24 -3.70 -12.17
CA CYS A 388 -7.62 -4.52 -11.13
C CYS A 388 -7.86 -5.99 -11.45
N VAL A 389 -6.83 -6.69 -11.91
CA VAL A 389 -6.88 -8.13 -12.23
C VAL A 389 -5.72 -8.80 -11.48
N PRO A 390 -6.00 -9.57 -10.42
CA PRO A 390 -4.96 -10.29 -9.68
C PRO A 390 -4.23 -11.30 -10.55
N LEU A 391 -2.95 -11.53 -10.28
CA LEU A 391 -2.17 -12.56 -10.96
C LEU A 391 -2.71 -13.95 -10.58
N LYS A 392 -3.21 -14.69 -11.57
CA LYS A 392 -3.82 -16.00 -11.39
C LYS A 392 -3.53 -16.88 -12.58
N ALA A 393 -2.98 -18.07 -12.36
CA ALA A 393 -2.85 -19.09 -13.38
C ALA A 393 -4.14 -19.93 -13.51
N GLU A 394 -4.45 -20.33 -14.73
CA GLU A 394 -5.58 -21.21 -15.01
C GLU A 394 -5.27 -22.67 -14.66
N PRO A 395 -6.28 -23.51 -14.47
CA PRO A 395 -6.10 -24.94 -14.23
C PRO A 395 -5.26 -25.61 -15.32
N ILE A 396 -4.37 -26.51 -14.89
CA ILE A 396 -3.58 -27.37 -15.77
C ILE A 396 -4.13 -28.79 -15.69
N ASP A 397 -4.47 -29.34 -16.84
CA ASP A 397 -4.99 -30.70 -16.93
C ASP A 397 -3.90 -31.73 -16.57
N GLY A 398 -4.32 -32.80 -15.89
CA GLY A 398 -3.46 -33.96 -15.65
C GLY A 398 -3.19 -34.71 -16.94
N ILE A 399 -1.98 -35.26 -17.07
CA ILE A 399 -1.56 -35.95 -18.29
C ILE A 399 -1.02 -37.37 -18.02
N HIS A 400 -1.18 -38.22 -19.04
CA HIS A 400 -0.58 -39.56 -19.07
C HIS A 400 0.62 -39.54 -20.02
N LEU A 401 1.75 -40.00 -19.55
CA LEU A 401 2.99 -40.09 -20.35
C LEU A 401 3.59 -41.47 -20.27
N PRO A 402 4.16 -42.00 -21.39
CA PRO A 402 4.95 -43.20 -21.32
C PRO A 402 6.21 -42.97 -20.46
N ALA A 403 6.74 -44.04 -19.88
CA ALA A 403 8.00 -43.98 -19.14
C ALA A 403 9.09 -43.37 -20.03
N GLY A 404 9.81 -42.36 -19.52
CA GLY A 404 10.78 -41.57 -20.26
C GLY A 404 10.18 -40.47 -21.15
N GLY A 405 8.84 -40.39 -21.26
CA GLY A 405 8.16 -39.36 -22.04
C GLY A 405 8.17 -37.98 -21.42
N ALA A 406 8.01 -36.97 -22.24
CA ALA A 406 7.88 -35.58 -21.87
C ALA A 406 6.84 -34.86 -22.73
N GLN A 407 6.13 -33.91 -22.16
CA GLN A 407 5.18 -33.05 -22.88
C GLN A 407 5.29 -31.61 -22.39
N GLN A 408 5.23 -30.66 -23.33
CA GLN A 408 5.08 -29.26 -23.01
C GLN A 408 3.60 -28.96 -22.78
N VAL A 409 3.30 -28.22 -21.71
CA VAL A 409 1.95 -27.82 -21.31
C VAL A 409 1.93 -26.30 -21.17
N ASP A 410 0.95 -25.66 -21.77
CA ASP A 410 0.76 -24.21 -21.67
C ASP A 410 0.34 -23.84 -20.24
N VAL A 411 0.93 -22.75 -19.73
CA VAL A 411 0.50 -22.08 -18.51
C VAL A 411 -0.16 -20.77 -18.91
N VAL A 412 -1.48 -20.79 -18.92
CA VAL A 412 -2.30 -19.60 -19.17
C VAL A 412 -2.51 -18.88 -17.85
N PHE A 413 -2.46 -17.55 -17.88
CA PHE A 413 -2.67 -16.75 -16.68
C PHE A 413 -3.31 -15.40 -16.99
N GLU A 414 -4.03 -14.86 -16.01
CA GLU A 414 -4.59 -13.52 -15.98
C GLU A 414 -3.73 -12.61 -15.12
N GLY A 415 -3.96 -11.30 -15.21
CA GLY A 415 -3.23 -10.28 -14.45
C GLY A 415 -2.14 -9.59 -15.26
N TYR A 416 -1.43 -8.71 -14.61
CA TYR A 416 -0.39 -7.87 -15.23
C TYR A 416 0.94 -8.05 -14.50
N PRO A 417 1.61 -9.21 -14.65
CA PRO A 417 2.88 -9.46 -13.97
C PRO A 417 3.97 -8.52 -14.47
N GLN A 418 4.88 -8.15 -13.56
CA GLN A 418 6.12 -7.49 -13.93
C GLN A 418 7.10 -8.52 -14.50
N TYR A 419 7.57 -8.30 -15.73
CA TYR A 419 8.58 -9.16 -16.33
C TYR A 419 10.00 -8.80 -15.87
N PRO A 420 10.92 -9.80 -15.80
CA PRO A 420 10.74 -11.22 -16.18
C PRO A 420 9.83 -11.98 -15.21
N ILE A 421 9.17 -13.04 -15.72
CA ILE A 421 8.40 -13.96 -14.90
C ILE A 421 9.07 -15.33 -14.83
N GLU A 422 8.81 -16.07 -13.77
CA GLU A 422 9.19 -17.47 -13.61
C GLU A 422 7.94 -18.36 -13.49
N LEU A 423 7.90 -19.44 -14.27
CA LEU A 423 6.97 -20.53 -14.08
C LEU A 423 7.65 -21.55 -13.15
N VAL A 424 7.19 -21.63 -11.91
CA VAL A 424 7.78 -22.48 -10.87
C VAL A 424 6.88 -23.70 -10.67
N THR A 425 7.39 -24.89 -10.98
CA THR A 425 6.70 -26.16 -10.78
C THR A 425 7.40 -26.93 -9.67
N THR A 426 6.67 -27.22 -8.59
CA THR A 426 7.18 -27.93 -7.40
C THR A 426 6.43 -29.25 -7.18
N ASN A 427 7.15 -30.27 -6.79
CA ASN A 427 6.54 -31.56 -6.44
C ASN A 427 5.79 -31.50 -5.11
N VAL A 428 4.61 -32.11 -5.07
CA VAL A 428 3.73 -32.14 -3.85
C VAL A 428 3.84 -33.49 -3.11
N GLY A 429 4.58 -34.42 -3.64
CA GLY A 429 4.79 -35.72 -3.00
C GLY A 429 5.38 -36.72 -3.99
N CYS A 430 6.61 -37.13 -3.73
CA CYS A 430 7.33 -38.08 -4.55
C CYS A 430 7.22 -39.47 -3.93
N PRO A 431 6.73 -40.47 -4.64
CA PRO A 431 6.71 -41.85 -4.14
C PRO A 431 8.13 -42.34 -3.82
N PRO A 432 8.32 -43.20 -2.79
CA PRO A 432 9.63 -43.72 -2.42
C PRO A 432 10.34 -44.36 -3.61
N GLY A 433 11.60 -43.99 -3.82
CA GLY A 433 12.43 -44.50 -4.91
C GLY A 433 12.17 -43.89 -6.29
N TRP A 434 11.23 -42.94 -6.39
CA TRP A 434 10.97 -42.21 -7.62
C TRP A 434 11.78 -40.90 -7.69
N LYS A 435 11.98 -40.42 -8.92
CA LYS A 435 12.59 -39.12 -9.17
C LYS A 435 11.52 -38.11 -9.52
N CYS A 436 11.46 -36.99 -8.78
CA CYS A 436 10.52 -35.91 -8.98
C CYS A 436 11.28 -34.58 -8.92
N THR A 437 11.62 -34.04 -10.07
CA THR A 437 12.48 -32.86 -10.18
C THR A 437 11.67 -31.62 -10.36
N ASP A 438 11.78 -30.65 -9.45
CA ASP A 438 11.20 -29.33 -9.57
C ASP A 438 11.78 -28.62 -10.82
N SER A 439 11.01 -27.71 -11.38
CA SER A 439 11.44 -26.94 -12.54
C SER A 439 11.15 -25.45 -12.40
N ARG A 440 12.00 -24.64 -13.04
CA ARG A 440 11.80 -23.20 -13.19
C ARG A 440 12.03 -22.81 -14.65
N VAL A 441 11.09 -22.06 -15.22
CA VAL A 441 11.17 -21.57 -16.59
C VAL A 441 11.07 -20.06 -16.58
N ARG A 442 12.15 -19.35 -16.90
CA ARG A 442 12.20 -17.89 -16.94
C ARG A 442 11.78 -17.36 -18.30
N ILE A 443 10.93 -16.34 -18.32
CA ILE A 443 10.41 -15.64 -19.49
C ILE A 443 10.73 -14.15 -19.32
N GLU A 444 11.60 -13.63 -20.19
CA GLU A 444 12.18 -12.29 -20.03
C GLU A 444 11.21 -11.15 -20.34
N ARG A 445 10.25 -11.37 -21.26
CA ARG A 445 9.28 -10.36 -21.69
C ARG A 445 8.04 -11.04 -22.30
N PRO A 446 6.92 -10.34 -22.38
CA PRO A 446 5.71 -10.85 -23.04
C PRO A 446 6.04 -11.32 -24.47
N GLY A 447 5.55 -12.51 -24.84
CA GLY A 447 5.73 -13.08 -26.19
C GLY A 447 7.16 -13.50 -26.56
N ALA A 448 8.15 -13.40 -25.63
CA ALA A 448 9.54 -13.84 -25.91
C ALA A 448 9.64 -15.34 -26.18
N LYS A 449 8.80 -16.13 -25.52
CA LYS A 449 8.59 -17.56 -25.73
C LYS A 449 7.23 -17.96 -25.17
N PRO A 450 6.67 -19.11 -25.58
CA PRO A 450 5.44 -19.62 -24.96
C PRO A 450 5.58 -19.79 -23.46
N SER A 451 4.51 -19.47 -22.71
CA SER A 451 4.44 -19.72 -21.27
C SER A 451 4.15 -21.19 -21.03
N GLN A 452 5.17 -22.03 -21.10
CA GLN A 452 5.05 -23.49 -21.05
C GLN A 452 5.97 -24.10 -19.97
N VAL A 453 5.48 -25.16 -19.35
CA VAL A 453 6.28 -26.05 -18.51
C VAL A 453 6.44 -27.41 -19.20
N THR A 454 7.57 -28.08 -18.99
CA THR A 454 7.78 -29.43 -19.51
C THR A 454 7.51 -30.44 -18.40
N LEU A 455 6.43 -31.19 -18.54
CA LEU A 455 6.09 -32.28 -17.65
C LEU A 455 6.75 -33.56 -18.14
N ARG A 456 7.36 -34.34 -17.23
CA ARG A 456 8.16 -35.52 -17.55
C ARG A 456 7.72 -36.71 -16.73
N CYS A 457 7.75 -37.88 -17.36
CA CYS A 457 7.65 -39.18 -16.69
C CYS A 457 9.06 -39.77 -16.54
N GLU A 458 9.72 -39.55 -15.42
CA GLU A 458 11.08 -40.05 -15.14
C GLU A 458 11.10 -41.42 -14.46
N ASN A 459 9.93 -42.04 -14.28
CA ASN A 459 9.74 -43.27 -13.51
C ASN A 459 9.04 -44.34 -14.32
N THR A 460 9.25 -45.61 -13.93
CA THR A 460 8.66 -46.77 -14.60
C THR A 460 7.35 -47.27 -13.94
N GLY A 461 6.92 -46.66 -12.86
CA GLY A 461 5.67 -46.99 -12.18
C GLY A 461 4.44 -46.40 -12.84
N SER A 462 3.26 -46.73 -12.34
CA SER A 462 1.98 -46.24 -12.87
C SER A 462 1.18 -45.35 -11.88
N ALA A 463 1.78 -45.00 -10.73
CA ALA A 463 1.16 -44.06 -9.81
C ALA A 463 1.19 -42.61 -10.36
N PRO A 464 0.16 -41.79 -10.08
CA PRO A 464 0.24 -40.37 -10.39
C PRO A 464 1.24 -39.68 -9.49
N ILE A 465 1.92 -38.68 -10.04
CA ILE A 465 2.78 -37.74 -9.31
C ILE A 465 2.11 -36.37 -9.36
N TYR A 466 2.02 -35.72 -8.22
CA TYR A 466 1.33 -34.44 -8.07
C TYR A 466 2.32 -33.29 -8.01
N TRP A 467 1.95 -32.18 -8.66
CA TRP A 467 2.74 -30.98 -8.81
C TRP A 467 1.88 -29.75 -8.56
N ASN A 468 2.53 -28.66 -8.15
CA ASN A 468 1.95 -27.33 -8.16
C ASN A 468 2.75 -26.44 -9.11
N THR A 469 2.07 -25.73 -9.98
CA THR A 469 2.69 -24.69 -10.83
C THR A 469 2.19 -23.31 -10.43
N GLN A 470 3.13 -22.37 -10.29
CA GLN A 470 2.86 -20.96 -9.99
C GLN A 470 3.55 -20.06 -11.03
N VAL A 471 2.94 -18.92 -11.32
CA VAL A 471 3.59 -17.79 -11.98
C VAL A 471 4.14 -16.88 -10.90
N VAL A 472 5.41 -16.56 -10.98
CA VAL A 472 6.10 -15.63 -10.07
C VAL A 472 6.65 -14.49 -10.91
N ASP A 473 6.33 -13.23 -10.56
CA ASP A 473 6.81 -12.06 -11.29
C ASP A 473 8.06 -11.44 -10.63
N ASP A 474 8.66 -10.45 -11.31
CA ASP A 474 9.88 -9.77 -10.83
C ASP A 474 9.66 -8.91 -9.58
N ASP A 475 8.41 -8.60 -9.25
CA ASP A 475 8.04 -7.91 -8.02
C ASP A 475 7.79 -8.86 -6.84
N GLY A 476 7.93 -10.18 -7.07
CA GLY A 476 7.71 -11.22 -6.08
C GLY A 476 6.26 -11.66 -5.94
N VAL A 477 5.36 -11.13 -6.76
CA VAL A 477 3.95 -11.54 -6.78
C VAL A 477 3.85 -12.97 -7.29
N LYS A 478 3.13 -13.81 -6.54
CA LYS A 478 2.93 -15.23 -6.85
C LYS A 478 1.46 -15.49 -7.13
N SER A 479 1.15 -16.14 -8.26
CA SER A 479 -0.19 -16.68 -8.43
C SER A 479 -0.51 -17.74 -7.37
N PRO A 480 -1.77 -18.01 -7.05
CA PRO A 480 -2.13 -19.23 -6.34
C PRO A 480 -1.52 -20.47 -7.02
N PRO A 481 -1.07 -21.49 -6.27
CA PRO A 481 -0.54 -22.70 -6.86
C PRO A 481 -1.63 -23.47 -7.58
N VAL A 482 -1.36 -23.90 -8.80
CA VAL A 482 -2.27 -24.73 -9.63
C VAL A 482 -1.84 -26.18 -9.48
N PRO A 483 -2.64 -27.02 -8.80
CA PRO A 483 -2.35 -28.42 -8.66
C PRO A 483 -2.64 -29.17 -9.97
N HIS A 484 -1.75 -30.08 -10.35
CA HIS A 484 -1.91 -30.97 -11.50
C HIS A 484 -1.16 -32.28 -11.25
N TRP A 485 -1.33 -33.25 -12.14
CA TRP A 485 -0.68 -34.54 -11.98
C TRP A 485 -0.13 -35.07 -13.33
N VAL A 486 0.91 -35.89 -13.21
CA VAL A 486 1.48 -36.67 -14.32
C VAL A 486 1.42 -38.15 -13.95
N GLN A 487 0.77 -38.96 -14.75
CA GLN A 487 0.76 -40.41 -14.57
C GLN A 487 1.65 -41.08 -15.60
N CYS A 488 2.67 -41.78 -15.12
CA CYS A 488 3.49 -42.62 -15.97
C CYS A 488 2.72 -43.88 -16.37
N ILE A 489 2.61 -44.16 -17.65
CA ILE A 489 2.01 -45.41 -18.16
C ILE A 489 3.12 -46.31 -18.70
N ARG A 490 2.95 -47.63 -18.56
CA ARG A 490 3.87 -48.60 -19.12
C ARG A 490 3.75 -48.53 -20.68
N GLY A 491 4.88 -48.32 -21.36
CA GLY A 491 4.91 -48.34 -22.80
C GLY A 491 4.52 -49.74 -23.30
N PRO A 492 3.92 -49.82 -24.51
CA PRO A 492 3.68 -51.09 -25.16
C PRO A 492 5.05 -51.75 -25.46
N GLY A 493 5.44 -52.75 -24.64
CA GLY A 493 6.71 -53.46 -24.81
C GLY A 493 7.50 -53.76 -23.54
N SER A 494 7.13 -53.22 -22.36
CA SER A 494 7.77 -53.61 -21.11
C SER A 494 7.16 -54.91 -20.57
N ALA A 495 7.51 -56.02 -21.17
CA ALA A 495 7.23 -57.32 -20.62
C ALA A 495 7.97 -57.43 -19.27
N VAL A 496 7.24 -57.70 -18.22
CA VAL A 496 7.85 -58.05 -16.90
C VAL A 496 8.67 -59.34 -17.19
N ALA A 497 9.97 -59.28 -17.00
CA ALA A 497 10.80 -60.48 -16.88
C ALA A 497 10.27 -61.20 -15.61
N SER A 498 9.51 -62.25 -15.80
CA SER A 498 9.14 -63.16 -14.72
C SER A 498 10.43 -63.67 -14.09
N PRO A 499 10.56 -63.69 -12.75
CA PRO A 499 11.69 -64.37 -12.14
C PRO A 499 11.60 -65.83 -12.55
N GLY A 500 12.59 -66.32 -13.31
CA GLY A 500 12.67 -67.70 -13.69
C GLY A 500 12.76 -68.58 -12.45
N VAL A 501 11.78 -69.45 -12.31
CA VAL A 501 11.79 -70.56 -11.37
C VAL A 501 12.81 -71.56 -11.92
N HIS A 502 14.01 -71.59 -11.44
CA HIS A 502 14.91 -72.70 -11.64
C HIS A 502 14.40 -73.90 -10.82
N ALA A 503 13.66 -74.76 -11.48
CA ALA A 503 13.43 -76.08 -10.96
C ALA A 503 14.66 -76.92 -11.21
N GLY A 504 15.46 -77.14 -10.15
CA GLY A 504 16.52 -78.14 -10.17
C GLY A 504 15.89 -79.52 -10.14
N VAL A 505 16.12 -80.28 -11.23
CA VAL A 505 15.83 -81.72 -11.23
C VAL A 505 17.14 -82.40 -10.88
N GLU A 506 17.24 -82.96 -9.66
CA GLU A 506 18.27 -83.94 -9.30
C GLU A 506 17.86 -85.26 -9.92
N ALA A 507 18.73 -85.76 -10.82
CA ALA A 507 18.60 -87.16 -11.32
C ALA A 507 19.41 -88.05 -10.40
N ALA A 508 18.65 -88.89 -9.71
CA ALA A 508 19.20 -90.10 -8.99
C ALA A 508 19.59 -91.11 -10.02
N THR A 509 20.87 -91.49 -10.06
CA THR A 509 21.32 -92.73 -10.67
C THR A 509 21.50 -93.79 -9.63
N ALA A 510 20.64 -94.82 -9.73
CA ALA A 510 20.87 -96.13 -9.09
C ALA A 510 21.59 -97.06 -10.07
N GLY A 511 22.58 -97.81 -9.55
CA GLY A 511 23.22 -98.87 -10.24
C GLY A 511 24.64 -99.10 -9.69
#